data_8261ee27d64c6b0a8cd8507046171e72
#
_entry.id   8261ee27d64c6b0a8cd8507046171e72
#
_cell.length_a   1.000
_cell.length_b   1.000
_cell.length_c   1.000
_cell.angle_alpha   90.00
_cell.angle_beta   90.00
_cell.angle_gamma   90.00
#
_symmetry.space_group_name_H-M   'P 1'
#
loop_
_entity.id
_entity.type
_entity.pdbx_description
1 polymer ?
#
loop_
_entity_poly.entity_id
_entity_poly.type
_entity_poly.pdbx_seq_one_letter_code
_entity_poly.pdbx_strand_id
1 'polypeptide(L)'
;MNLVKLRASQINGCAYCVDSHSADARKAGETERRLYAVAAWRETPFFSQRERAALAWTESLTRLPDTHAPDADYEAVRAQFSAAELVDLTLVIGAINIWNRLGVGFRKMPAA
;
A
#
# COMPACT_ATOMS: atom_id res chain seq x y z
N MET A 1 -4.64 1.19 -7.05
CA MET A 1 -4.83 1.52 -5.61
C MET A 1 -4.96 0.33 -4.69
N ASN A 2 -5.44 -0.81 -5.19
CA ASN A 2 -5.54 -2.02 -4.36
C ASN A 2 -4.18 -2.52 -3.83
N LEU A 3 -3.13 -2.42 -4.64
CA LEU A 3 -1.78 -2.81 -4.19
C LEU A 3 -1.26 -1.93 -3.06
N VAL A 4 -1.55 -0.63 -3.13
CA VAL A 4 -1.18 0.35 -2.08
C VAL A 4 -1.89 0.02 -0.78
N LYS A 5 -3.20 -0.23 -0.84
CA LYS A 5 -4.00 -0.58 0.33
C LYS A 5 -3.53 -1.91 0.94
N LEU A 6 -3.25 -2.90 0.08
CA LEU A 6 -2.73 -4.19 0.53
C LEU A 6 -1.39 -4.03 1.25
N ARG A 7 -0.46 -3.25 0.66
CA ARG A 7 0.87 -3.08 1.26
C ARG A 7 0.81 -2.40 2.62
N ALA A 8 0.05 -1.31 2.74
CA ALA A 8 -0.13 -0.63 4.03
C ALA A 8 -0.72 -1.60 5.07
N SER A 9 -1.69 -2.40 4.66
CA SER A 9 -2.35 -3.38 5.55
C SER A 9 -1.39 -4.48 6.01
N GLN A 10 -0.48 -4.91 5.14
CA GLN A 10 0.58 -5.87 5.50
C GLN A 10 1.52 -5.28 6.55
N ILE A 11 1.96 -4.04 6.35
CA ILE A 11 2.87 -3.36 7.28
C ILE A 11 2.23 -3.20 8.64
N ASN A 12 0.97 -2.79 8.68
CA ASN A 12 0.24 -2.54 9.93
C ASN A 12 -0.32 -3.84 10.55
N GLY A 13 -0.25 -4.96 9.84
CA GLY A 13 -0.70 -6.24 10.36
C GLY A 13 -2.21 -6.37 10.55
N CYS A 14 -3.01 -5.68 9.72
CA CYS A 14 -4.46 -5.78 9.75
C CYS A 14 -4.91 -7.00 8.94
N ALA A 15 -5.19 -8.13 9.60
CA ALA A 15 -5.59 -9.37 8.93
C ALA A 15 -6.87 -9.20 8.12
N TYR A 16 -7.89 -8.53 8.69
CA TYR A 16 -9.13 -8.24 7.98
C TYR A 16 -8.87 -7.43 6.70
N CYS A 17 -8.01 -6.41 6.80
CA CYS A 17 -7.69 -5.54 5.67
C CYS A 17 -6.88 -6.27 4.61
N VAL A 18 -5.90 -7.09 5.00
CA VAL A 18 -5.13 -7.90 4.05
C VAL A 18 -6.04 -8.84 3.28
N ASP A 19 -6.92 -9.54 3.98
CA ASP A 19 -7.89 -10.45 3.37
C ASP A 19 -8.80 -9.71 2.38
N SER A 20 -9.42 -8.62 2.83
CA SER A 20 -10.35 -7.82 2.03
C SER A 20 -9.70 -7.23 0.78
N HIS A 21 -8.54 -6.59 0.94
CA HIS A 21 -7.88 -5.93 -0.20
C HIS A 21 -7.22 -6.90 -1.16
N SER A 22 -6.80 -8.08 -0.69
CA SER A 22 -6.35 -9.15 -1.58
C SER A 22 -7.49 -9.67 -2.45
N ALA A 23 -8.66 -9.89 -1.85
CA ALA A 23 -9.86 -10.31 -2.58
C ALA A 23 -10.30 -9.25 -3.60
N ASP A 24 -10.32 -7.97 -3.21
CA ASP A 24 -10.69 -6.87 -4.10
C ASP A 24 -9.72 -6.76 -5.28
N ALA A 25 -8.43 -6.91 -5.03
CA ALA A 25 -7.42 -6.88 -6.08
C ALA A 25 -7.62 -8.02 -7.08
N ARG A 26 -7.91 -9.23 -6.59
CA ARG A 26 -8.21 -10.39 -7.46
C ARG A 26 -9.43 -10.12 -8.32
N LYS A 27 -10.49 -9.59 -7.77
CA LYS A 27 -11.71 -9.23 -8.51
C LYS A 27 -11.43 -8.18 -9.57
N ALA A 28 -10.50 -7.27 -9.32
CA ALA A 28 -10.10 -6.24 -10.27
C ALA A 28 -9.13 -6.75 -11.35
N GLY A 29 -8.81 -8.04 -11.36
CA GLY A 29 -7.97 -8.66 -12.39
C GLY A 29 -6.51 -8.83 -12.02
N GLU A 30 -6.12 -8.56 -10.75
CA GLU A 30 -4.74 -8.74 -10.31
C GLU A 30 -4.37 -10.23 -10.29
N THR A 31 -3.11 -10.53 -10.60
CA THR A 31 -2.61 -11.91 -10.61
C THR A 31 -2.18 -12.35 -9.21
N GLU A 32 -2.29 -13.64 -8.94
CA GLU A 32 -1.79 -14.22 -7.69
C GLU A 32 -0.31 -13.97 -7.52
N ARG A 33 0.46 -14.13 -8.58
CA ARG A 33 1.91 -13.92 -8.56
C ARG A 33 2.29 -12.54 -8.05
N ARG A 34 1.61 -11.51 -8.54
CA ARG A 34 1.86 -10.14 -8.10
C ARG A 34 1.39 -9.91 -6.66
N LEU A 35 0.23 -10.47 -6.30
CA LEU A 35 -0.28 -10.35 -4.93
C LEU A 35 0.65 -11.01 -3.92
N TYR A 36 1.17 -12.21 -4.23
CA TYR A 36 2.11 -12.89 -3.34
C TYR A 36 3.42 -12.11 -3.19
N ALA A 37 3.83 -11.39 -4.24
CA ALA A 37 5.09 -10.67 -4.28
C ALA A 37 5.03 -9.25 -3.70
N VAL A 38 3.86 -8.72 -3.38
CA VAL A 38 3.73 -7.33 -2.90
C VAL A 38 4.58 -7.09 -1.65
N ALA A 39 4.65 -8.05 -0.74
CA ALA A 39 5.44 -7.91 0.49
C ALA A 39 6.96 -7.80 0.20
N ALA A 40 7.40 -8.27 -0.95
CA ALA A 40 8.80 -8.25 -1.38
C ALA A 40 8.96 -7.58 -2.76
N TRP A 41 8.14 -6.60 -3.05
CA TRP A 41 8.04 -5.99 -4.38
C TRP A 41 9.37 -5.44 -4.91
N ARG A 42 10.23 -4.93 -4.02
CA ARG A 42 11.52 -4.36 -4.42
C ARG A 42 12.43 -5.38 -5.11
N GLU A 43 12.29 -6.65 -4.76
CA GLU A 43 13.13 -7.75 -5.25
C GLU A 43 12.57 -8.43 -6.49
N THR A 44 11.50 -7.89 -7.08
CA THR A 44 10.84 -8.49 -8.25
C THR A 44 10.82 -7.54 -9.44
N PRO A 45 10.75 -8.06 -10.67
CA PRO A 45 10.53 -7.24 -11.86
C PRO A 45 9.03 -7.09 -12.22
N PHE A 46 8.11 -7.43 -11.29
CA PHE A 46 6.69 -7.58 -11.61
C PHE A 46 5.91 -6.27 -11.59
N PHE A 47 6.49 -5.19 -11.09
CA PHE A 47 5.79 -3.93 -10.89
C PHE A 47 6.42 -2.83 -11.76
N SER A 48 5.56 -1.97 -12.33
CA SER A 48 6.00 -0.84 -13.13
C SER A 48 6.74 0.19 -12.28
N GLN A 49 7.45 1.11 -12.91
CA GLN A 49 8.11 2.22 -12.20
C GLN A 49 7.10 3.04 -11.39
N ARG A 50 5.91 3.27 -11.96
CA ARG A 50 4.84 4.00 -11.29
C ARG A 50 4.35 3.24 -10.05
N GLU A 51 4.13 1.94 -10.17
CA GLU A 51 3.72 1.09 -9.06
C GLU A 51 4.80 1.02 -7.98
N ARG A 52 6.06 0.88 -8.36
CA ARG A 52 7.19 0.85 -7.43
C ARG A 52 7.29 2.16 -6.64
N ALA A 53 7.13 3.29 -7.31
CA ALA A 53 7.13 4.60 -6.64
C ALA A 53 5.97 4.72 -5.65
N ALA A 54 4.77 4.27 -6.03
CA ALA A 54 3.60 4.28 -5.16
C ALA A 54 3.77 3.37 -3.95
N LEU A 55 4.36 2.19 -4.13
CA LEU A 55 4.62 1.24 -3.04
C LEU A 55 5.68 1.78 -2.07
N ALA A 56 6.73 2.40 -2.57
CA ALA A 56 7.74 3.04 -1.72
C ALA A 56 7.14 4.19 -0.90
N TRP A 57 6.29 5.02 -1.53
CA TRP A 57 5.59 6.11 -0.86
C TRP A 57 4.65 5.58 0.22
N THR A 58 3.96 4.49 -0.07
CA THR A 58 3.09 3.80 0.90
C THR A 58 3.87 3.37 2.14
N GLU A 59 5.04 2.76 1.95
CA GLU A 59 5.88 2.32 3.07
C GLU A 59 6.38 3.50 3.88
N SER A 60 6.86 4.56 3.22
CA SER A 60 7.36 5.75 3.88
C SER A 60 6.29 6.44 4.73
N LEU A 61 5.10 6.64 4.19
CA LEU A 61 4.03 7.32 4.91
C LEU A 61 3.39 6.44 5.99
N THR A 62 3.31 5.14 5.77
CA THR A 62 2.78 4.20 6.76
C THR A 62 3.69 4.13 7.99
N ARG A 63 5.01 4.21 7.78
CA ARG A 63 6.02 4.22 8.85
C ARG A 63 6.59 5.62 9.07
N LEU A 64 5.76 6.63 8.95
CA LEU A 64 6.20 8.03 8.93
C LEU A 64 7.09 8.42 10.10
N PRO A 65 6.83 8.04 11.36
CA PRO A 65 7.73 8.38 12.47
C PRO A 65 9.16 7.85 12.31
N ASP A 66 9.32 6.75 11.59
CA ASP A 66 10.62 6.12 11.39
C ASP A 66 11.34 6.67 10.15
N THR A 67 10.60 6.95 9.09
CA THR A 67 11.16 7.30 7.78
C THR A 67 11.25 8.78 7.53
N HIS A 68 10.29 9.56 8.03
CA HIS A 68 10.11 10.98 7.75
C HIS A 68 10.03 11.28 6.24
N ALA A 69 9.51 10.32 5.46
CA ALA A 69 9.33 10.44 4.00
C ALA A 69 10.59 10.95 3.31
N PRO A 70 11.63 10.11 3.14
CA PRO A 70 12.92 10.55 2.58
C PRO A 70 12.78 11.22 1.21
N ASP A 71 13.66 12.16 0.92
CA ASP A 71 13.70 12.89 -0.34
C ASP A 71 13.69 11.94 -1.55
N ALA A 72 14.43 10.84 -1.48
CA ALA A 72 14.48 9.86 -2.57
C ALA A 72 13.09 9.30 -2.92
N ASP A 73 12.27 8.98 -1.91
CA ASP A 73 10.92 8.45 -2.10
C ASP A 73 9.97 9.53 -2.64
N TYR A 74 10.11 10.75 -2.12
CA TYR A 74 9.32 11.88 -2.61
C TYR A 74 9.64 12.18 -4.09
N GLU A 75 10.91 12.24 -4.45
CA GLU A 75 11.31 12.51 -5.83
C GLU A 75 10.86 11.40 -6.79
N ALA A 76 10.93 10.14 -6.36
CA ALA A 76 10.50 9.01 -7.17
C ALA A 76 9.00 9.07 -7.45
N VAL A 77 8.17 9.32 -6.45
CA VAL A 77 6.72 9.38 -6.62
C VAL A 77 6.31 10.64 -7.39
N ARG A 78 6.99 11.74 -7.17
CA ARG A 78 6.75 12.98 -7.88
C ARG A 78 7.05 12.87 -9.38
N ALA A 79 8.02 12.04 -9.75
CA ALA A 79 8.36 11.80 -11.15
C ALA A 79 7.29 10.98 -11.88
N GLN A 80 6.49 10.18 -11.17
CA GLN A 80 5.50 9.28 -11.74
C GLN A 80 4.06 9.76 -11.61
N PHE A 81 3.79 10.71 -10.74
CA PHE A 81 2.44 11.21 -10.44
C PHE A 81 2.41 12.73 -10.58
N SER A 82 1.32 13.26 -11.14
CA SER A 82 1.07 14.71 -11.12
C SER A 82 0.84 15.17 -9.68
N ALA A 83 0.89 16.49 -9.46
CA ALA A 83 0.63 17.04 -8.12
C ALA A 83 -0.73 16.60 -7.58
N ALA A 84 -1.79 16.65 -8.41
CA ALA A 84 -3.13 16.23 -8.01
C ALA A 84 -3.18 14.73 -7.71
N GLU A 85 -2.58 13.92 -8.58
CA GLU A 85 -2.51 12.45 -8.38
C GLU A 85 -1.75 12.08 -7.12
N LEU A 86 -0.68 12.80 -6.80
CA LEU A 86 0.11 12.55 -5.59
C LEU A 86 -0.69 12.86 -4.33
N VAL A 87 -1.49 13.92 -4.34
CA VAL A 87 -2.40 14.23 -3.23
C VAL A 87 -3.41 13.09 -3.07
N ASP A 88 -4.03 12.64 -4.17
CA ASP A 88 -4.99 11.55 -4.13
C ASP A 88 -4.37 10.26 -3.60
N LEU A 89 -3.19 9.92 -4.07
CA LEU A 89 -2.45 8.75 -3.56
C LEU A 89 -2.17 8.87 -2.06
N THR A 90 -1.73 10.03 -1.62
CA THR A 90 -1.44 10.29 -0.22
C THR A 90 -2.70 10.17 0.65
N LEU A 91 -3.83 10.67 0.16
CA LEU A 91 -5.12 10.54 0.85
C LEU A 91 -5.56 9.07 0.94
N VAL A 92 -5.36 8.28 -0.11
CA VAL A 92 -5.66 6.84 -0.09
C VAL A 92 -4.80 6.13 0.96
N ILE A 93 -3.51 6.44 1.01
CA ILE A 93 -2.60 5.88 2.02
C ILE A 93 -3.06 6.26 3.43
N GLY A 94 -3.42 7.52 3.64
CA GLY A 94 -3.95 7.98 4.92
C GLY A 94 -5.24 7.26 5.31
N ALA A 95 -6.15 7.10 4.37
CA ALA A 95 -7.43 6.43 4.61
C ALA A 95 -7.24 4.95 4.97
N ILE A 96 -6.40 4.22 4.24
CA ILE A 96 -6.17 2.81 4.57
C ILE A 96 -5.48 2.66 5.92
N ASN A 97 -4.59 3.58 6.29
CA ASN A 97 -3.97 3.58 7.61
C ASN A 97 -5.01 3.78 8.73
N ILE A 98 -6.03 4.61 8.50
CA ILE A 98 -7.16 4.76 9.44
C ILE A 98 -7.89 3.42 9.59
N TRP A 99 -8.27 2.78 8.47
CA TRP A 99 -8.96 1.49 8.50
C TRP A 99 -8.14 0.40 9.17
N ASN A 100 -6.82 0.38 8.93
CA ASN A 100 -5.92 -0.58 9.59
C ASN A 100 -5.95 -0.39 11.11
N ARG A 101 -5.96 0.84 11.59
CA ARG A 101 -5.99 1.15 13.01
C ARG A 101 -7.32 0.73 13.64
N LEU A 102 -8.42 0.94 12.95
CA LEU A 102 -9.73 0.45 13.38
C LEU A 102 -9.75 -1.08 13.42
N GLY A 103 -9.24 -1.73 12.37
CA GLY A 103 -9.21 -3.18 12.28
C GLY A 103 -8.37 -3.83 13.38
N VAL A 104 -7.14 -3.36 13.56
CA VAL A 104 -6.24 -3.88 14.59
C VAL A 104 -6.69 -3.46 15.98
N GLY A 105 -6.98 -2.17 16.16
CA GLY A 105 -7.33 -1.61 17.46
C GLY A 105 -8.58 -2.24 18.05
N PHE A 106 -9.59 -2.50 17.22
CA PHE A 106 -10.87 -3.08 17.67
C PHE A 106 -10.96 -4.59 17.45
N ARG A 107 -9.83 -5.25 17.12
CA ARG A 107 -9.74 -6.73 17.04
C ARG A 107 -10.66 -7.33 15.98
N LYS A 108 -10.82 -6.66 14.84
CA LYS A 108 -11.62 -7.19 13.75
C LYS A 108 -10.88 -8.33 13.05
N MET A 109 -11.53 -9.49 12.99
CA MET A 109 -10.97 -10.69 12.36
C MET A 109 -11.62 -10.92 11.00
N PRO A 110 -10.89 -11.47 10.01
CA PRO A 110 -11.55 -11.96 8.80
C PRO A 110 -12.41 -13.17 9.12
N ALA A 111 -13.46 -13.37 8.31
CA ALA A 111 -14.29 -14.56 8.43
C ALA A 111 -13.48 -15.80 8.06
N ALA A 112 -13.77 -16.91 8.72
CA ALA A 112 -13.12 -18.19 8.45
C ALA A 112 -13.52 -18.75 7.07
#